data_9b34dbc5277352f5eba56e754283fdfd
#
_entry.id   9b34dbc5277352f5eba56e754283fdfd
#
_cell.length_a   1.000
_cell.length_b   1.000
_cell.length_c   1.000
_cell.angle_alpha   90.00
_cell.angle_beta   90.00
_cell.angle_gamma   90.00
#
_symmetry.space_group_name_H-M   'P 1'
#
loop_
_entity.id
_entity.type
_entity.pdbx_description
1 polymer ?
#
loop_
_entity_poly.entity_id
_entity_poly.type
_entity_poly.pdbx_seq_one_letter_code
_entity_poly.pdbx_strand_id
1 'polypeptide(L)'
;IREGIPAWAYFCCWPRGRYLNRMLDTPLAKIRMSGWLLYRLKARGFLHWGYNYWYRRETTTLIDPFTINDAHAWPNWAGGDPFIVYPGPDGPIDSLRWEVFAESLQDYALLQGAGIDPDDPRLADIHDYADFPRDPGWTLERRRELLTQADVKDL
;
A
#
# COMPACT_ATOMS: atom_id res chain seq x y z
N ILE A 1 13.38 10.66 10.34
CA ILE A 1 12.29 11.38 11.03
C ILE A 1 12.90 12.00 12.28
N ARG A 2 12.76 13.32 12.47
CA ARG A 2 13.20 13.97 13.70
C ARG A 2 12.39 13.42 14.87
N GLU A 3 13.03 13.18 16.00
CA GLU A 3 12.40 12.59 17.18
C GLU A 3 11.10 13.30 17.57
N GLY A 4 10.03 12.53 17.78
CA GLY A 4 8.76 13.00 18.32
C GLY A 4 7.75 13.56 17.32
N ILE A 5 8.08 13.73 16.04
CA ILE A 5 7.11 14.21 15.05
C ILE A 5 6.45 13.04 14.33
N PRO A 6 5.11 12.84 14.43
CA PRO A 6 4.41 11.82 13.66
C PRO A 6 4.57 12.07 12.16
N ALA A 7 5.10 11.10 11.43
CA ALA A 7 5.26 11.20 9.99
C ALA A 7 4.16 10.39 9.29
N TRP A 8 3.60 10.96 8.23
CA TRP A 8 2.70 10.27 7.32
C TRP A 8 3.41 10.05 5.98
N ALA A 9 3.18 8.90 5.37
CA ALA A 9 3.63 8.63 4.02
C ALA A 9 2.58 9.08 3.00
N TYR A 10 3.04 9.61 1.89
CA TYR A 10 2.21 9.96 0.74
C TYR A 10 2.94 9.61 -0.54
N PHE A 11 2.27 8.92 -1.44
CA PHE A 11 2.67 8.74 -2.83
C PHE A 11 1.42 8.70 -3.70
N CYS A 12 1.55 9.07 -4.96
CA CYS A 12 0.46 9.09 -5.95
C CYS A 12 1.01 8.70 -7.32
N CYS A 13 0.80 9.50 -8.37
CA CYS A 13 1.36 9.29 -9.71
C CYS A 13 2.91 9.17 -9.74
N TRP A 14 3.57 9.60 -8.70
CA TRP A 14 5.00 9.48 -8.44
C TRP A 14 5.26 9.11 -6.98
N PRO A 15 6.42 8.49 -6.69
CA PRO A 15 7.44 7.95 -7.60
C PRO A 15 7.00 6.65 -8.29
N ARG A 16 7.67 6.31 -9.42
CA ARG A 16 7.42 5.09 -10.21
C ARG A 16 8.61 4.13 -10.19
N GLY A 17 8.51 3.03 -10.90
CA GLY A 17 9.60 2.08 -11.10
C GLY A 17 9.92 1.31 -9.82
N ARG A 18 11.13 1.47 -9.28
CA ARG A 18 11.57 0.72 -8.09
C ARG A 18 10.88 1.11 -6.79
N TYR A 19 10.28 2.28 -6.72
CA TYR A 19 9.63 2.77 -5.51
C TYR A 19 8.31 2.05 -5.20
N LEU A 20 7.96 2.02 -3.91
CA LEU A 20 6.62 1.59 -3.51
C LEU A 20 5.56 2.48 -4.15
N ASN A 21 4.55 1.87 -4.73
CA ASN A 21 3.34 2.52 -5.22
C ASN A 21 2.22 1.48 -5.38
N ARG A 22 1.01 1.91 -5.81
CA ARG A 22 -0.17 1.05 -6.00
C ARG A 22 -0.90 1.29 -7.32
N MET A 23 -0.17 1.61 -8.38
CA MET A 23 -0.69 1.82 -9.72
C MET A 23 -1.11 0.49 -10.38
N LEU A 24 -1.81 0.56 -11.52
CA LEU A 24 -2.25 -0.66 -12.23
C LEU A 24 -1.11 -1.55 -12.68
N ASP A 25 0.02 -0.98 -13.04
CA ASP A 25 1.24 -1.69 -13.46
C ASP A 25 2.15 -2.09 -12.30
N THR A 26 1.77 -1.77 -11.06
CA THR A 26 2.54 -2.15 -9.88
C THR A 26 2.29 -3.62 -9.55
N PRO A 27 3.34 -4.47 -9.49
CA PRO A 27 3.18 -5.85 -9.06
C PRO A 27 2.50 -5.97 -7.69
N LEU A 28 1.54 -6.88 -7.54
CA LEU A 28 0.80 -7.06 -6.28
C LEU A 28 1.72 -7.37 -5.09
N ALA A 29 2.77 -8.18 -5.31
CA ALA A 29 3.78 -8.45 -4.28
C ALA A 29 4.45 -7.16 -3.75
N LYS A 30 4.63 -6.16 -4.61
CA LYS A 30 5.16 -4.87 -4.22
C LYS A 30 4.15 -4.06 -3.40
N ILE A 31 2.87 -4.07 -3.78
CA ILE A 31 1.79 -3.44 -3.02
C ILE A 31 1.67 -4.08 -1.64
N ARG A 32 1.85 -5.41 -1.56
CA ARG A 32 1.82 -6.19 -0.32
C ARG A 32 2.85 -5.74 0.71
N MET A 33 3.96 -5.14 0.26
CA MET A 33 4.99 -4.59 1.14
C MET A 33 4.60 -3.29 1.84
N SER A 34 3.46 -2.68 1.51
CA SER A 34 3.08 -1.36 2.03
C SER A 34 3.06 -1.30 3.56
N GLY A 35 2.36 -2.22 4.21
CA GLY A 35 2.26 -2.27 5.68
C GLY A 35 3.62 -2.48 6.36
N TRP A 36 4.44 -3.36 5.80
CA TRP A 36 5.80 -3.65 6.29
C TRP A 36 6.71 -2.43 6.21
N LEU A 37 6.68 -1.71 5.06
CA LEU A 37 7.43 -0.47 4.86
C LEU A 37 6.97 0.64 5.80
N LEU A 38 5.64 0.85 5.90
CA LEU A 38 5.07 1.86 6.79
C LEU A 38 5.48 1.59 8.24
N TYR A 39 5.47 0.32 8.67
CA TYR A 39 5.88 -0.07 10.00
C TYR A 39 7.38 0.16 10.24
N ARG A 40 8.24 -0.40 9.40
CA ARG A 40 9.70 -0.30 9.49
C ARG A 40 10.18 1.14 9.46
N LEU A 41 9.57 1.97 8.62
CA LEU A 41 9.93 3.38 8.47
C LEU A 41 9.20 4.30 9.46
N LYS A 42 8.50 3.72 10.45
CA LYS A 42 7.84 4.44 11.54
C LYS A 42 6.79 5.46 11.06
N ALA A 43 6.14 5.19 9.92
CA ALA A 43 5.05 6.01 9.43
C ALA A 43 3.79 5.77 10.28
N ARG A 44 3.17 6.85 10.76
CA ARG A 44 1.96 6.82 11.58
C ARG A 44 0.67 6.80 10.78
N GLY A 45 0.76 7.04 9.50
CA GLY A 45 -0.37 7.02 8.59
C GLY A 45 0.06 7.09 7.14
N PHE A 46 -0.89 6.83 6.27
CA PHE A 46 -0.76 6.91 4.84
C PHE A 46 -1.90 7.72 4.26
N LEU A 47 -1.59 8.64 3.39
CA LEU A 47 -2.56 9.43 2.64
C LEU A 47 -2.42 9.15 1.15
N HIS A 48 -3.54 9.02 0.46
CA HIS A 48 -3.62 9.06 -0.99
C HIS A 48 -4.82 9.90 -1.40
N TRP A 49 -4.66 10.74 -2.41
CA TRP A 49 -5.69 11.68 -2.85
C TRP A 49 -6.87 11.00 -3.56
N GLY A 50 -6.58 9.94 -4.33
CA GLY A 50 -7.56 9.25 -5.17
C GLY A 50 -8.00 7.90 -4.58
N TYR A 51 -9.25 7.81 -4.15
CA TYR A 51 -9.90 6.55 -3.78
C TYR A 51 -10.89 6.12 -4.84
N ASN A 52 -11.78 7.02 -5.25
CA ASN A 52 -12.87 6.80 -6.21
C ASN A 52 -13.10 8.02 -7.10
N TYR A 53 -12.03 8.67 -7.54
CA TYR A 53 -12.11 9.84 -8.41
C TYR A 53 -12.44 9.40 -9.84
N TRP A 54 -13.72 9.25 -10.12
CA TRP A 54 -14.27 8.79 -11.41
C TRP A 54 -14.73 9.95 -12.29
N TYR A 55 -14.07 11.08 -12.19
CA TYR A 55 -14.36 12.26 -13.00
C TYR A 55 -13.22 12.52 -13.99
N ARG A 56 -13.59 13.05 -15.14
CA ARG A 56 -12.60 13.68 -16.00
C ARG A 56 -11.95 14.81 -15.23
N ARG A 57 -10.63 14.92 -15.30
CA ARG A 57 -9.86 15.90 -14.56
C ARG A 57 -10.49 17.30 -14.59
N GLU A 58 -10.59 17.93 -13.41
CA GLU A 58 -11.09 19.30 -13.23
C GLU A 58 -12.50 19.53 -13.79
N THR A 59 -13.31 18.49 -13.91
CA THR A 59 -14.69 18.56 -14.35
C THR A 59 -15.61 17.76 -13.43
N THR A 60 -16.92 17.89 -13.64
CA THR A 60 -17.94 17.04 -13.02
C THR A 60 -18.44 15.93 -13.97
N THR A 61 -17.79 15.77 -15.13
CA THR A 61 -18.14 14.72 -16.10
C THR A 61 -17.60 13.39 -15.63
N LEU A 62 -18.46 12.41 -15.42
CA LEU A 62 -18.08 11.04 -15.10
C LEU A 62 -17.32 10.39 -16.25
N ILE A 63 -16.34 9.60 -15.91
CA ILE A 63 -15.65 8.69 -16.83
C ILE A 63 -16.12 7.26 -16.57
N ASP A 64 -15.86 6.39 -17.53
CA ASP A 64 -15.91 4.94 -17.31
C ASP A 64 -14.54 4.45 -16.86
N PRO A 65 -14.31 4.16 -15.54
CA PRO A 65 -13.01 3.76 -15.03
C PRO A 65 -12.57 2.36 -15.48
N PHE A 66 -13.45 1.57 -16.09
CA PHE A 66 -13.08 0.28 -16.70
C PHE A 66 -12.35 0.47 -18.03
N THR A 67 -12.53 1.59 -18.68
CA THR A 67 -11.89 1.94 -19.97
C THR A 67 -10.91 3.09 -19.88
N ILE A 68 -11.11 4.01 -18.93
CA ILE A 68 -10.27 5.20 -18.69
C ILE A 68 -9.62 5.08 -17.32
N ASN A 69 -8.34 4.79 -17.27
CA ASN A 69 -7.65 4.46 -16.02
C ASN A 69 -6.81 5.60 -15.41
N ASP A 70 -6.71 6.73 -16.09
CA ASP A 70 -5.89 7.90 -15.72
C ASP A 70 -6.70 9.19 -15.50
N ALA A 71 -8.03 9.12 -15.56
CA ALA A 71 -8.96 10.25 -15.49
C ALA A 71 -8.70 11.34 -16.56
N HIS A 72 -8.01 10.99 -17.64
CA HIS A 72 -7.54 11.98 -18.65
C HIS A 72 -6.79 13.16 -18.01
N ALA A 73 -6.00 12.88 -16.98
CA ALA A 73 -5.39 13.93 -16.17
C ALA A 73 -4.32 14.70 -16.94
N TRP A 74 -3.23 14.03 -17.30
CA TRP A 74 -2.12 14.60 -18.07
C TRP A 74 -1.55 13.54 -19.00
N PRO A 75 -0.84 13.95 -20.06
CA PRO A 75 -0.07 12.99 -20.84
C PRO A 75 0.83 12.13 -19.95
N ASN A 76 0.75 10.81 -20.14
CA ASN A 76 1.51 9.83 -19.33
C ASN A 76 1.18 9.80 -17.83
N TRP A 77 -0.01 10.23 -17.43
CA TRP A 77 -0.44 10.03 -16.05
C TRP A 77 -0.49 8.54 -15.68
N ALA A 78 -0.27 8.23 -14.42
CA ALA A 78 -0.23 6.84 -13.99
C ALA A 78 -1.63 6.23 -13.97
N GLY A 79 -1.80 5.13 -14.66
CA GLY A 79 -3.06 4.38 -14.65
C GLY A 79 -3.37 3.85 -13.26
N GLY A 80 -4.63 4.07 -12.81
CA GLY A 80 -5.12 3.66 -11.51
C GLY A 80 -4.74 4.56 -10.35
N ASP A 81 -4.03 5.66 -10.58
CA ASP A 81 -3.75 6.64 -9.54
C ASP A 81 -5.01 7.36 -9.03
N PRO A 82 -5.95 7.78 -9.90
CA PRO A 82 -7.17 8.50 -9.47
C PRO A 82 -8.13 7.65 -8.64
N PHE A 83 -8.08 6.35 -8.77
CA PHE A 83 -9.01 5.44 -8.07
C PHE A 83 -8.39 4.07 -7.82
N ILE A 84 -8.86 3.43 -6.77
CA ILE A 84 -8.47 2.07 -6.40
C ILE A 84 -9.67 1.14 -6.31
N VAL A 85 -10.87 1.69 -6.31
CA VAL A 85 -12.14 0.97 -6.40
C VAL A 85 -12.90 1.39 -7.65
N TYR A 86 -13.84 0.57 -8.08
CA TYR A 86 -14.63 0.74 -9.30
C TYR A 86 -16.11 0.94 -8.96
N PRO A 87 -16.89 1.63 -9.80
CA PRO A 87 -18.33 1.78 -9.56
C PRO A 87 -19.06 0.45 -9.78
N GLY A 88 -19.93 0.10 -8.84
CA GLY A 88 -20.83 -1.04 -8.93
C GLY A 88 -22.28 -0.62 -8.65
N PRO A 89 -23.27 -1.49 -8.95
CA PRO A 89 -24.69 -1.18 -8.79
C PRO A 89 -25.10 -0.95 -7.34
N ASP A 90 -24.48 -1.66 -6.40
CA ASP A 90 -24.82 -1.63 -4.98
C ASP A 90 -23.73 -0.98 -4.11
N GLY A 91 -22.72 -0.39 -4.73
CA GLY A 91 -21.57 0.23 -4.05
C GLY A 91 -20.26 0.04 -4.81
N PRO A 92 -19.13 0.47 -4.25
CA PRO A 92 -17.85 0.31 -4.90
C PRO A 92 -17.44 -1.17 -5.00
N ILE A 93 -16.84 -1.53 -6.13
CA ILE A 93 -16.21 -2.84 -6.36
C ILE A 93 -14.72 -2.69 -6.02
N ASP A 94 -14.24 -3.51 -5.11
CA ASP A 94 -12.84 -3.50 -4.71
C ASP A 94 -11.94 -4.05 -5.82
N SER A 95 -10.79 -3.42 -6.02
CA SER A 95 -9.75 -3.95 -6.90
C SER A 95 -8.81 -4.88 -6.15
N LEU A 96 -8.13 -5.78 -6.87
CA LEU A 96 -7.07 -6.59 -6.27
C LEU A 96 -5.98 -5.74 -5.59
N ARG A 97 -5.72 -4.54 -6.11
CA ARG A 97 -4.76 -3.60 -5.51
C ARG A 97 -5.23 -3.12 -4.13
N TRP A 98 -6.54 -2.87 -3.99
CA TRP A 98 -7.16 -2.48 -2.73
C TRP A 98 -7.11 -3.60 -1.72
N GLU A 99 -7.50 -4.82 -2.11
CA GLU A 99 -7.48 -6.01 -1.27
C GLU A 99 -6.06 -6.30 -0.75
N VAL A 100 -5.07 -6.31 -1.64
CA VAL A 100 -3.68 -6.56 -1.26
C VAL A 100 -3.12 -5.44 -0.38
N PHE A 101 -3.53 -4.19 -0.62
CA PHE A 101 -3.15 -3.08 0.25
C PHE A 101 -3.78 -3.21 1.63
N ALA A 102 -5.08 -3.53 1.72
CA ALA A 102 -5.77 -3.78 2.98
C ALA A 102 -5.15 -4.93 3.76
N GLU A 103 -4.80 -6.02 3.08
CA GLU A 103 -4.08 -7.14 3.66
C GLU A 103 -2.70 -6.75 4.20
N SER A 104 -1.99 -5.84 3.50
CA SER A 104 -0.72 -5.32 3.99
C SER A 104 -0.86 -4.51 5.29
N LEU A 105 -1.98 -3.82 5.48
CA LEU A 105 -2.27 -3.10 6.73
C LEU A 105 -2.59 -4.05 7.88
N GLN A 106 -3.11 -5.25 7.59
CA GLN A 106 -3.23 -6.30 8.62
C GLN A 106 -1.85 -6.76 9.09
N ASP A 107 -0.84 -6.82 8.21
CA ASP A 107 0.53 -7.11 8.63
C ASP A 107 1.10 -5.99 9.49
N TYR A 108 0.82 -4.74 9.18
CA TYR A 108 1.19 -3.61 10.05
C TYR A 108 0.60 -3.80 11.45
N ALA A 109 -0.69 -4.12 11.54
CA ALA A 109 -1.37 -4.38 12.82
C ALA A 109 -0.80 -5.60 13.55
N LEU A 110 -0.45 -6.66 12.82
CA LEU A 110 0.17 -7.86 13.38
C LEU A 110 1.54 -7.55 13.99
N LEU A 111 2.39 -6.80 13.28
CA LEU A 111 3.69 -6.35 13.78
C LEU A 111 3.54 -5.53 15.06
N GLN A 112 2.57 -4.62 15.08
CA GLN A 112 2.26 -3.78 16.23
C GLN A 112 1.74 -4.61 17.41
N GLY A 113 0.79 -5.52 17.17
CA GLY A 113 0.19 -6.38 18.20
C GLY A 113 1.21 -7.37 18.79
N ALA A 114 2.13 -7.88 17.98
CA ALA A 114 3.22 -8.74 18.43
C ALA A 114 4.34 -7.97 19.16
N GLY A 115 4.29 -6.64 19.23
CA GLY A 115 5.29 -5.80 19.90
C GLY A 115 6.66 -5.84 19.21
N ILE A 116 6.68 -6.03 17.89
CA ILE A 116 7.94 -6.05 17.12
C ILE A 116 8.50 -4.63 17.06
N ASP A 117 9.76 -4.45 17.40
CA ASP A 117 10.41 -3.16 17.23
C ASP A 117 10.58 -2.84 15.74
N PRO A 118 10.29 -1.63 15.25
CA PRO A 118 10.55 -1.27 13.86
C PRO A 118 12.01 -1.49 13.41
N ASP A 119 12.96 -1.48 14.34
CA ASP A 119 14.38 -1.75 14.07
C ASP A 119 14.78 -3.23 14.30
N ASP A 120 13.79 -4.13 14.46
CA ASP A 120 14.03 -5.57 14.63
C ASP A 120 14.83 -6.15 13.44
N PRO A 121 15.81 -7.02 13.68
CA PRO A 121 16.62 -7.64 12.63
C PRO A 121 15.80 -8.37 11.55
N ARG A 122 14.61 -8.88 11.85
CA ARG A 122 13.70 -9.50 10.87
C ARG A 122 13.23 -8.55 9.80
N LEU A 123 13.29 -7.24 10.03
CA LEU A 123 12.91 -6.17 9.11
C LEU A 123 14.13 -5.49 8.45
N ALA A 124 15.33 -6.01 8.69
CA ALA A 124 16.57 -5.38 8.23
C ALA A 124 16.70 -5.27 6.72
N ASP A 125 16.02 -6.15 5.96
CA ASP A 125 15.98 -6.10 4.49
C ASP A 125 15.17 -4.93 3.94
N ILE A 126 14.44 -4.21 4.78
CA ILE A 126 13.67 -3.03 4.40
C ILE A 126 14.48 -1.78 4.74
N HIS A 127 15.04 -1.14 3.71
CA HIS A 127 15.90 0.03 3.88
C HIS A 127 15.14 1.34 3.66
N ASP A 128 14.41 1.45 2.57
CA ASP A 128 13.61 2.63 2.22
C ASP A 128 12.48 2.28 1.22
N TYR A 129 11.75 3.29 0.74
CA TYR A 129 10.64 3.11 -0.21
C TYR A 129 11.07 2.68 -1.63
N ALA A 130 12.37 2.52 -1.88
CA ALA A 130 12.93 2.05 -3.15
C ALA A 130 13.75 0.77 -3.01
N ASP A 131 14.16 0.43 -1.78
CA ASP A 131 15.02 -0.71 -1.47
C ASP A 131 14.37 -1.57 -0.38
N PHE A 132 13.72 -2.63 -0.81
CA PHE A 132 12.97 -3.57 0.02
C PHE A 132 12.75 -4.89 -0.72
N PRO A 133 12.42 -6.00 -0.02
CA PRO A 133 12.09 -7.28 -0.63
C PRO A 133 10.92 -7.19 -1.61
N ARG A 134 11.02 -7.92 -2.73
CA ARG A 134 9.99 -7.97 -3.78
C ARG A 134 9.53 -9.38 -4.09
N ASP A 135 10.13 -10.35 -3.45
CA ASP A 135 9.69 -11.74 -3.49
C ASP A 135 8.43 -11.89 -2.64
N PRO A 136 7.31 -12.40 -3.19
CA PRO A 136 6.10 -12.66 -2.42
C PRO A 136 6.33 -13.67 -1.29
N GLY A 137 7.29 -14.56 -1.41
CA GLY A 137 7.69 -15.52 -0.37
C GLY A 137 8.15 -14.83 0.91
N TRP A 138 8.82 -13.70 0.82
CA TRP A 138 9.34 -12.96 1.97
C TRP A 138 8.21 -12.55 2.94
N THR A 139 7.14 -11.93 2.46
CA THR A 139 6.02 -11.50 3.30
C THR A 139 5.28 -12.68 3.92
N LEU A 140 5.12 -13.77 3.17
CA LEU A 140 4.45 -14.99 3.66
C LEU A 140 5.26 -15.68 4.77
N GLU A 141 6.56 -15.76 4.61
CA GLU A 141 7.46 -16.33 5.62
C GLU A 141 7.44 -15.50 6.91
N ARG A 142 7.65 -14.19 6.81
CA ARG A 142 7.64 -13.29 7.99
C ARG A 142 6.29 -13.31 8.70
N ARG A 143 5.17 -13.28 7.97
CA ARG A 143 3.84 -13.40 8.56
C ARG A 143 3.66 -14.73 9.31
N ARG A 144 4.12 -15.82 8.74
CA ARG A 144 4.04 -17.14 9.39
C ARG A 144 4.85 -17.16 10.70
N GLU A 145 6.06 -16.61 10.70
CA GLU A 145 6.88 -16.50 11.89
C GLU A 145 6.18 -15.72 13.01
N LEU A 146 5.55 -14.57 12.68
CA LEU A 146 4.83 -13.74 13.63
C LEU A 146 3.62 -14.47 14.23
N LEU A 147 2.83 -15.14 13.40
CA LEU A 147 1.65 -15.92 13.85
C LEU A 147 2.06 -17.07 14.77
N THR A 148 3.11 -17.81 14.42
CA THR A 148 3.61 -18.90 15.27
C THR A 148 4.10 -18.41 16.63
N GLN A 149 4.69 -17.20 16.70
CA GLN A 149 5.11 -16.60 17.95
C GLN A 149 3.95 -16.08 18.81
N ALA A 150 2.86 -15.63 18.18
CA ALA A 150 1.66 -15.19 18.88
C ALA A 150 0.97 -16.40 19.58
N ASP A 151 0.82 -17.52 18.88
CA ASP A 151 0.20 -18.74 19.41
C ASP A 151 0.96 -19.30 20.63
N VAL A 152 2.29 -19.07 20.72
CA VAL A 152 3.11 -19.52 21.86
C VAL A 152 2.98 -18.63 23.09
N LYS A 153 2.59 -17.38 22.93
CA LYS A 153 2.43 -16.45 24.06
C LYS A 153 1.08 -16.57 24.77
N ASP A 154 0.11 -17.18 24.11
CA ASP A 154 -1.24 -17.41 24.67
C ASP A 154 -1.40 -18.83 25.25
N LEU A 155 -0.33 -19.65 25.32
CA LEU A 155 -0.23 -20.94 25.99
C LEU A 155 0.56 -20.86 27.30
#